data_936badc1cc33d94a1328e3ad03f73a41
#
_entry.id   936badc1cc33d94a1328e3ad03f73a41
#
_cell.length_a   1.000
_cell.length_b   1.000
_cell.length_c   1.000
_cell.angle_alpha   90.00
_cell.angle_beta   90.00
_cell.angle_gamma   90.00
#
_symmetry.space_group_name_H-M   'P 1'
#
loop_
_entity.id
_entity.type
_entity.pdbx_description
1 polymer ?
#
loop_
_entity_poly.entity_id
_entity_poly.type
_entity_poly.pdbx_seq_one_letter_code
_entity_poly.pdbx_strand_id
1 'polypeptide(L)'
;MFSHLVSDRSLAELHAFARELGVPERAFDQDHYDVPAHRHASAVAQGAVPVDGKQLARILIRSGLRIPARRRPAKLATALASRWERHVPGHAHLGAQLRQRWGEPHRDYHGPGHLLAVLEALDLLTDAAPSLELVLAAWFHDAVHDGRAGQDERDSAELARRLLTDESSPRDTPVQDPATAQWGPRTADRVAELVLVTAHHRPGPADRDACLLVDADLSVLGGSAEEYERYRAAVRREYAHVPEPQFRAARAEVLAGLQRAPRLFHDPRAVELWEARARHNLDREMVELTASV
;
A
#
# COMPACT_ATOMS: atom_id res chain seq x y z
N MET A 1 3.96 -0.33 -33.27
CA MET A 1 5.22 -0.33 -32.48
C MET A 1 5.19 0.89 -31.59
N PHE A 2 5.57 0.76 -30.33
CA PHE A 2 5.61 1.84 -29.34
C PHE A 2 7.02 1.94 -28.76
N SER A 3 7.38 3.13 -28.28
CA SER A 3 8.55 3.38 -27.44
C SER A 3 8.07 3.78 -26.05
N HIS A 4 8.81 3.42 -25.01
CA HIS A 4 8.51 3.87 -23.65
C HIS A 4 9.25 5.19 -23.38
N LEU A 5 8.54 6.18 -22.83
CA LEU A 5 9.08 7.45 -22.38
C LEU A 5 9.04 7.46 -20.85
N VAL A 6 10.18 7.73 -20.22
CA VAL A 6 10.33 7.83 -18.77
C VAL A 6 11.00 9.15 -18.41
N SER A 7 10.85 9.59 -17.15
CA SER A 7 11.68 10.66 -16.59
C SER A 7 12.70 10.05 -15.61
N ASP A 8 13.84 10.68 -15.48
CA ASP A 8 14.85 10.41 -14.47
C ASP A 8 14.73 11.33 -13.24
N ARG A 9 13.72 12.23 -13.23
CA ARG A 9 13.53 13.26 -12.21
C ARG A 9 12.20 13.16 -11.47
N SER A 10 11.08 13.23 -12.21
CA SER A 10 9.75 13.24 -11.58
C SER A 10 8.63 12.85 -12.55
N LEU A 11 7.49 12.40 -12.00
CA LEU A 11 6.30 12.18 -12.80
C LEU A 11 5.73 13.51 -13.35
N ALA A 12 5.89 14.62 -12.61
CA ALA A 12 5.44 15.93 -13.07
C ALA A 12 6.15 16.36 -14.37
N GLU A 13 7.49 16.16 -14.46
CA GLU A 13 8.25 16.37 -15.69
C GLU A 13 7.76 15.46 -16.82
N LEU A 14 7.56 14.16 -16.52
CA LEU A 14 7.09 13.19 -17.49
C LEU A 14 5.71 13.56 -18.06
N HIS A 15 4.78 13.98 -17.21
CA HIS A 15 3.45 14.43 -17.64
C HIS A 15 3.50 15.72 -18.45
N ALA A 16 4.34 16.70 -18.06
CA ALA A 16 4.52 17.94 -18.79
C ALA A 16 5.05 17.66 -20.21
N PHE A 17 6.12 16.87 -20.32
CA PHE A 17 6.71 16.49 -21.59
C PHE A 17 5.74 15.71 -22.50
N ALA A 18 5.01 14.74 -21.94
CA ALA A 18 4.02 13.96 -22.68
C ALA A 18 2.89 14.86 -23.25
N ARG A 19 2.45 15.87 -22.46
CA ARG A 19 1.43 16.84 -22.88
C ARG A 19 1.94 17.71 -24.05
N GLU A 20 3.16 18.21 -23.95
CA GLU A 20 3.79 19.01 -25.02
C GLU A 20 3.99 18.18 -26.30
N LEU A 21 4.34 16.90 -26.13
CA LEU A 21 4.45 15.95 -27.24
C LEU A 21 3.09 15.55 -27.83
N GLY A 22 1.97 15.91 -27.17
CA GLY A 22 0.62 15.56 -27.57
C GLY A 22 0.28 14.07 -27.36
N VAL A 23 0.94 13.41 -26.41
CA VAL A 23 0.61 12.05 -25.97
C VAL A 23 -0.49 12.14 -24.93
N PRO A 24 -1.65 11.49 -25.13
CA PRO A 24 -2.76 11.59 -24.19
C PRO A 24 -2.47 10.88 -22.87
N GLU A 25 -3.03 11.39 -21.77
CA GLU A 25 -2.84 10.85 -20.42
C GLU A 25 -3.22 9.38 -20.30
N ARG A 26 -4.21 8.90 -21.07
CA ARG A 26 -4.56 7.46 -21.13
C ARG A 26 -3.43 6.53 -21.62
N ALA A 27 -2.37 7.08 -22.21
CA ALA A 27 -1.17 6.34 -22.62
C ALA A 27 -0.13 6.24 -21.48
N PHE A 28 -0.44 6.79 -20.31
CA PHE A 28 0.39 6.67 -19.12
C PHE A 28 0.15 5.32 -18.42
N ASP A 29 1.21 4.54 -18.24
CA ASP A 29 1.19 3.30 -17.47
C ASP A 29 2.03 3.47 -16.19
N GLN A 30 1.52 4.26 -15.28
CA GLN A 30 1.98 4.48 -13.90
C GLN A 30 3.40 5.01 -13.69
N ASP A 31 4.37 4.62 -14.52
CA ASP A 31 5.77 5.03 -14.43
C ASP A 31 6.37 5.41 -15.80
N HIS A 32 5.60 5.29 -16.88
CA HIS A 32 6.02 5.65 -18.23
C HIS A 32 4.84 5.97 -19.13
N TYR A 33 5.12 6.59 -20.27
CA TYR A 33 4.16 6.74 -21.38
C TYR A 33 4.49 5.80 -22.52
N ASP A 34 3.48 5.18 -23.10
CA ASP A 34 3.59 4.50 -24.39
C ASP A 34 3.49 5.52 -25.52
N VAL A 35 4.63 5.78 -26.16
CA VAL A 35 4.74 6.75 -27.27
C VAL A 35 4.64 6.03 -28.61
N PRO A 36 3.64 6.36 -29.44
CA PRO A 36 3.52 5.76 -30.79
C PRO A 36 4.74 6.06 -31.65
N ALA A 37 5.13 5.10 -32.51
CA ALA A 37 6.34 5.18 -33.32
C ALA A 37 6.43 6.48 -34.17
N HIS A 38 5.31 6.99 -34.67
CA HIS A 38 5.29 8.22 -35.48
C HIS A 38 5.62 9.49 -34.65
N ARG A 39 5.60 9.43 -33.32
CA ARG A 39 5.97 10.55 -32.42
C ARG A 39 7.39 10.43 -31.89
N HIS A 40 8.07 9.32 -32.13
CA HIS A 40 9.43 9.12 -31.62
C HIS A 40 10.42 10.21 -32.06
N ALA A 41 10.42 10.56 -33.35
CA ALA A 41 11.28 11.62 -33.86
C ALA A 41 10.99 12.99 -33.22
N SER A 42 9.70 13.29 -32.97
CA SER A 42 9.29 14.53 -32.29
C SER A 42 9.72 14.52 -30.83
N ALA A 43 9.65 13.38 -30.14
CA ALA A 43 10.13 13.27 -28.76
C ALA A 43 11.64 13.57 -28.66
N VAL A 44 12.43 13.00 -29.58
CA VAL A 44 13.88 13.25 -29.64
C VAL A 44 14.16 14.72 -29.95
N ALA A 45 13.44 15.32 -30.89
CA ALA A 45 13.61 16.74 -31.23
C ALA A 45 13.26 17.69 -30.06
N GLN A 46 12.36 17.26 -29.14
CA GLN A 46 12.01 17.99 -27.92
C GLN A 46 12.94 17.72 -26.74
N GLY A 47 13.97 16.88 -26.92
CA GLY A 47 15.01 16.66 -25.91
C GLY A 47 14.99 15.28 -25.24
N ALA A 48 14.09 14.36 -25.63
CA ALA A 48 14.18 13.00 -25.14
C ALA A 48 15.43 12.29 -25.66
N VAL A 49 16.14 11.61 -24.76
CA VAL A 49 17.37 10.88 -25.08
C VAL A 49 17.02 9.41 -25.42
N PRO A 50 17.28 8.95 -26.65
CA PRO A 50 17.08 7.55 -27.00
C PRO A 50 18.04 6.65 -26.23
N VAL A 51 17.50 5.61 -25.60
CA VAL A 51 18.25 4.62 -24.84
C VAL A 51 17.71 3.22 -25.15
N ASP A 52 18.52 2.19 -24.92
CA ASP A 52 18.03 0.83 -25.00
C ASP A 52 17.15 0.44 -23.79
N GLY A 53 16.40 -0.66 -23.90
CA GLY A 53 15.48 -1.09 -22.85
C GLY A 53 16.16 -1.42 -21.52
N LYS A 54 17.43 -1.84 -21.51
CA LYS A 54 18.19 -2.10 -20.28
C LYS A 54 18.59 -0.80 -19.60
N GLN A 55 19.04 0.17 -20.39
CA GLN A 55 19.38 1.50 -19.91
C GLN A 55 18.13 2.21 -19.36
N LEU A 56 17.01 2.17 -20.09
CA LEU A 56 15.75 2.74 -19.67
C LEU A 56 15.29 2.15 -18.31
N ALA A 57 15.34 0.83 -18.16
CA ALA A 57 14.98 0.19 -16.90
C ALA A 57 15.89 0.61 -15.74
N ARG A 58 17.21 0.78 -15.99
CA ARG A 58 18.16 1.26 -14.97
C ARG A 58 17.88 2.70 -14.56
N ILE A 59 17.58 3.57 -15.53
CA ILE A 59 17.21 4.97 -15.28
C ILE A 59 15.97 5.01 -14.40
N LEU A 60 14.93 4.28 -14.78
CA LEU A 60 13.66 4.24 -14.05
C LEU A 60 13.81 3.65 -12.64
N ILE A 61 14.70 2.68 -12.43
CA ILE A 61 15.02 2.15 -11.10
C ILE A 61 15.75 3.20 -10.25
N ARG A 62 16.75 3.88 -10.84
CA ARG A 62 17.55 4.89 -10.11
C ARG A 62 16.76 6.13 -9.73
N SER A 63 15.81 6.53 -10.58
CA SER A 63 14.93 7.67 -10.28
C SER A 63 13.93 7.40 -9.14
N GLY A 64 13.78 6.15 -8.69
CA GLY A 64 12.74 5.76 -7.72
C GLY A 64 11.31 5.76 -8.27
N LEU A 65 11.13 6.12 -9.55
CA LEU A 65 9.81 6.21 -10.18
C LEU A 65 9.25 4.85 -10.62
N ARG A 66 10.09 3.81 -10.65
CA ARG A 66 9.68 2.50 -11.12
C ARG A 66 8.60 1.88 -10.23
N ILE A 67 7.50 1.47 -10.86
CA ILE A 67 6.50 0.62 -10.22
C ILE A 67 6.75 -0.83 -10.64
N PRO A 68 7.11 -1.72 -9.69
CA PRO A 68 7.29 -3.13 -9.99
C PRO A 68 6.06 -3.73 -10.65
N ALA A 69 6.25 -4.63 -11.62
CA ALA A 69 5.14 -5.21 -12.40
C ALA A 69 4.04 -5.82 -11.51
N ARG A 70 4.41 -6.41 -10.35
CA ARG A 70 3.46 -6.99 -9.40
C ARG A 70 2.55 -5.95 -8.72
N ARG A 71 2.99 -4.68 -8.65
CA ARG A 71 2.21 -3.56 -8.09
C ARG A 71 1.34 -2.86 -9.14
N ARG A 72 1.42 -3.26 -10.40
CA ARG A 72 0.57 -2.72 -11.47
C ARG A 72 -0.84 -3.32 -11.39
N PRO A 73 -1.92 -2.57 -11.67
CA PRO A 73 -3.30 -3.03 -11.52
C PRO A 73 -3.56 -4.38 -12.20
N ALA A 74 -3.06 -4.59 -13.41
CA ALA A 74 -3.24 -5.84 -14.16
C ALA A 74 -2.58 -7.08 -13.50
N LYS A 75 -1.59 -6.90 -12.61
CA LYS A 75 -0.87 -7.98 -11.92
C LYS A 75 -1.19 -8.06 -10.43
N LEU A 76 -1.74 -7.01 -9.87
CA LEU A 76 -1.97 -6.85 -8.45
C LEU A 76 -2.96 -7.90 -7.91
N ALA A 77 -4.08 -8.08 -8.60
CA ALA A 77 -5.08 -9.10 -8.23
C ALA A 77 -4.48 -10.52 -8.20
N THR A 78 -3.64 -10.85 -9.20
CA THR A 78 -2.96 -12.15 -9.27
C THR A 78 -1.92 -12.28 -8.15
N ALA A 79 -1.16 -11.24 -7.85
CA ALA A 79 -0.16 -11.24 -6.78
C ALA A 79 -0.83 -11.47 -5.41
N LEU A 80 -1.91 -10.76 -5.13
CA LEU A 80 -2.69 -10.94 -3.90
C LEU A 80 -3.32 -12.33 -3.81
N ALA A 81 -3.91 -12.85 -4.90
CA ALA A 81 -4.47 -14.19 -4.91
C ALA A 81 -3.41 -15.27 -4.61
N SER A 82 -2.22 -15.14 -5.23
CA SER A 82 -1.11 -16.07 -5.00
C SER A 82 -0.57 -15.99 -3.56
N ARG A 83 -0.54 -14.79 -2.96
CA ARG A 83 -0.15 -14.61 -1.56
C ARG A 83 -1.17 -15.22 -0.59
N TRP A 84 -2.44 -15.00 -0.86
CA TRP A 84 -3.50 -15.65 -0.08
C TRP A 84 -3.37 -17.15 -0.09
N GLU A 85 -3.32 -17.78 -1.26
CA GLU A 85 -3.23 -19.24 -1.40
C GLU A 85 -1.98 -19.82 -0.71
N ARG A 86 -0.88 -19.10 -0.71
CA ARG A 86 0.36 -19.52 -0.03
C ARG A 86 0.22 -19.58 1.49
N HIS A 87 -0.47 -18.63 2.09
CA HIS A 87 -0.54 -18.47 3.55
C HIS A 87 -1.85 -19.02 4.15
N VAL A 88 -2.91 -19.05 3.34
CA VAL A 88 -4.28 -19.41 3.76
C VAL A 88 -4.90 -20.38 2.74
N PRO A 89 -4.26 -21.54 2.48
CA PRO A 89 -4.74 -22.50 1.49
C PRO A 89 -6.12 -23.05 1.87
N GLY A 90 -6.92 -23.41 0.86
CA GLY A 90 -8.24 -23.99 1.06
C GLY A 90 -9.35 -23.00 1.45
N HIS A 91 -9.08 -21.71 1.46
CA HIS A 91 -10.03 -20.66 1.79
C HIS A 91 -10.10 -19.58 0.68
N ALA A 92 -10.05 -19.97 -0.60
CA ALA A 92 -10.02 -19.05 -1.73
C ALA A 92 -11.26 -18.16 -1.79
N HIS A 93 -12.43 -18.64 -1.32
CA HIS A 93 -13.64 -17.84 -1.24
C HIS A 93 -13.47 -16.62 -0.30
N LEU A 94 -12.95 -16.83 0.91
CA LEU A 94 -12.67 -15.74 1.85
C LEU A 94 -11.65 -14.75 1.27
N GLY A 95 -10.57 -15.27 0.66
CA GLY A 95 -9.59 -14.44 -0.03
C GLY A 95 -10.19 -13.61 -1.17
N ALA A 96 -11.14 -14.17 -1.92
CA ALA A 96 -11.86 -13.44 -2.98
C ALA A 96 -12.76 -12.34 -2.39
N GLN A 97 -13.48 -12.62 -1.30
CA GLN A 97 -14.33 -11.67 -0.60
C GLN A 97 -13.51 -10.48 -0.04
N LEU A 98 -12.36 -10.74 0.57
CA LEU A 98 -11.48 -9.68 1.06
C LEU A 98 -10.91 -8.85 -0.09
N ARG A 99 -10.42 -9.47 -1.17
CA ARG A 99 -9.96 -8.71 -2.35
C ARG A 99 -11.05 -7.81 -2.95
N GLN A 100 -12.30 -8.24 -2.94
CA GLN A 100 -13.42 -7.41 -3.39
C GLN A 100 -13.57 -6.16 -2.52
N ARG A 101 -13.45 -6.28 -1.19
CA ARG A 101 -13.50 -5.14 -0.26
C ARG A 101 -12.34 -4.18 -0.48
N TRP A 102 -11.12 -4.70 -0.57
CA TRP A 102 -9.95 -3.88 -0.88
C TRP A 102 -10.04 -3.18 -2.24
N GLY A 103 -10.79 -3.74 -3.19
CA GLY A 103 -11.01 -3.17 -4.53
C GLY A 103 -12.21 -2.24 -4.66
N GLU A 104 -12.80 -1.77 -3.58
CA GLU A 104 -13.94 -0.85 -3.60
C GLU A 104 -13.57 0.49 -4.27
N PRO A 105 -14.44 1.05 -5.13
CA PRO A 105 -14.08 2.17 -6.01
C PRO A 105 -13.70 3.47 -5.32
N HIS A 106 -14.09 3.66 -4.06
CA HIS A 106 -13.80 4.87 -3.29
C HIS A 106 -12.38 4.87 -2.70
N ARG A 107 -11.65 3.75 -2.78
CA ARG A 107 -10.32 3.55 -2.20
C ARG A 107 -9.22 3.90 -3.20
N ASP A 108 -8.50 4.97 -2.95
CA ASP A 108 -7.32 5.35 -3.74
C ASP A 108 -6.00 4.87 -3.10
N TYR A 109 -5.85 5.09 -1.78
CA TYR A 109 -4.69 4.64 -1.02
C TYR A 109 -4.96 3.31 -0.30
N HIS A 110 -6.04 3.21 0.51
CA HIS A 110 -6.38 2.01 1.28
C HIS A 110 -6.99 0.92 0.39
N GLY A 111 -6.36 0.68 -0.74
CA GLY A 111 -6.75 -0.28 -1.76
C GLY A 111 -5.79 -1.47 -1.87
N PRO A 112 -5.93 -2.30 -2.92
CA PRO A 112 -5.13 -3.52 -3.12
C PRO A 112 -3.63 -3.26 -3.16
N GLY A 113 -3.20 -2.05 -3.55
CA GLY A 113 -1.79 -1.64 -3.58
C GLY A 113 -1.19 -1.51 -2.19
N HIS A 114 -1.93 -0.92 -1.25
CA HIS A 114 -1.55 -0.83 0.15
C HIS A 114 -1.48 -2.22 0.79
N LEU A 115 -2.51 -3.04 0.63
CA LEU A 115 -2.47 -4.42 1.13
C LEU A 115 -1.23 -5.18 0.65
N LEU A 116 -0.91 -5.09 -0.65
CA LEU A 116 0.30 -5.75 -1.16
C LEU A 116 1.57 -5.19 -0.50
N ALA A 117 1.64 -3.86 -0.30
CA ALA A 117 2.79 -3.23 0.34
C ALA A 117 2.96 -3.69 1.80
N VAL A 118 1.87 -3.78 2.57
CA VAL A 118 1.89 -4.32 3.94
C VAL A 118 2.40 -5.77 3.96
N LEU A 119 1.88 -6.63 3.08
CA LEU A 119 2.35 -8.02 2.99
C LEU A 119 3.83 -8.14 2.55
N GLU A 120 4.30 -7.27 1.66
CA GLU A 120 5.72 -7.21 1.27
C GLU A 120 6.60 -6.67 2.42
N ALA A 121 6.10 -5.72 3.19
CA ALA A 121 6.80 -5.22 4.38
C ALA A 121 6.94 -6.32 5.44
N LEU A 122 5.91 -7.12 5.68
CA LEU A 122 6.01 -8.28 6.58
C LEU A 122 7.06 -9.28 6.12
N ASP A 123 7.17 -9.55 4.80
CA ASP A 123 8.24 -10.42 4.26
C ASP A 123 9.65 -9.86 4.54
N LEU A 124 9.81 -8.52 4.57
CA LEU A 124 11.09 -7.88 4.89
C LEU A 124 11.43 -7.93 6.39
N LEU A 125 10.41 -7.91 7.26
CA LEU A 125 10.58 -7.88 8.71
C LEU A 125 10.73 -9.28 9.33
N THR A 126 10.35 -10.34 8.61
CA THR A 126 10.36 -11.71 9.15
C THR A 126 11.36 -12.60 8.39
N ASP A 127 12.20 -13.36 9.11
CA ASP A 127 13.12 -14.34 8.52
C ASP A 127 12.39 -15.67 8.18
N ALA A 128 11.30 -15.94 8.88
CA ALA A 128 10.45 -17.11 8.69
C ALA A 128 9.05 -16.64 8.21
N ALA A 129 8.23 -17.59 7.80
CA ALA A 129 6.83 -17.28 7.47
C ALA A 129 6.14 -16.58 8.67
N PRO A 130 5.42 -15.47 8.46
CA PRO A 130 4.61 -14.82 9.49
C PRO A 130 3.61 -15.81 10.11
N SER A 131 3.17 -15.55 11.34
CA SER A 131 2.07 -16.30 11.94
C SER A 131 0.79 -16.17 11.10
N LEU A 132 -0.07 -17.17 11.17
CA LEU A 132 -1.35 -17.13 10.45
C LEU A 132 -2.19 -15.93 10.90
N GLU A 133 -2.21 -15.67 12.20
CA GLU A 133 -2.95 -14.55 12.80
C GLU A 133 -2.44 -13.20 12.29
N LEU A 134 -1.12 -13.03 12.15
CA LEU A 134 -0.52 -11.82 11.59
C LEU A 134 -0.88 -11.62 10.12
N VAL A 135 -0.81 -12.69 9.31
CA VAL A 135 -1.22 -12.63 7.90
C VAL A 135 -2.69 -12.27 7.77
N LEU A 136 -3.56 -12.95 8.53
CA LEU A 136 -4.99 -12.66 8.53
C LEU A 136 -5.25 -11.22 8.98
N ALA A 137 -4.60 -10.76 10.04
CA ALA A 137 -4.73 -9.37 10.50
C ALA A 137 -4.32 -8.36 9.42
N ALA A 138 -3.24 -8.62 8.67
CA ALA A 138 -2.86 -7.79 7.52
C ALA A 138 -3.93 -7.78 6.41
N TRP A 139 -4.67 -8.87 6.21
CA TRP A 139 -5.77 -8.90 5.25
C TRP A 139 -7.03 -8.20 5.76
N PHE A 140 -7.24 -8.14 7.07
CA PHE A 140 -8.44 -7.59 7.67
C PHE A 140 -8.30 -6.14 8.15
N HIS A 141 -7.09 -5.58 8.35
CA HIS A 141 -6.91 -4.31 9.08
C HIS A 141 -7.73 -3.16 8.49
N ASP A 142 -7.81 -3.05 7.16
CA ASP A 142 -8.63 -2.09 6.43
C ASP A 142 -9.68 -2.76 5.55
N ALA A 143 -10.16 -3.97 5.90
CA ALA A 143 -11.19 -4.65 5.13
C ALA A 143 -12.52 -3.87 5.11
N VAL A 144 -12.76 -3.02 6.10
CA VAL A 144 -13.76 -1.95 6.09
C VAL A 144 -13.02 -0.63 6.11
N HIS A 145 -13.30 0.27 5.17
CA HIS A 145 -12.70 1.60 5.09
C HIS A 145 -13.69 2.58 4.46
N ASP A 146 -14.42 3.29 5.30
CA ASP A 146 -15.40 4.32 4.93
C ASP A 146 -14.88 5.74 5.29
N GLY A 147 -13.62 5.85 5.75
CA GLY A 147 -13.00 7.10 6.19
C GLY A 147 -13.44 7.55 7.58
N ARG A 148 -13.90 6.62 8.42
CA ARG A 148 -14.36 6.86 9.80
C ARG A 148 -13.33 6.36 10.80
N ALA A 149 -12.28 7.16 11.02
CA ALA A 149 -11.17 6.80 11.89
C ALA A 149 -11.61 6.21 13.25
N GLY A 150 -11.02 5.10 13.64
CA GLY A 150 -11.34 4.35 14.85
C GLY A 150 -12.64 3.53 14.76
N GLN A 151 -13.57 3.84 13.84
CA GLN A 151 -14.75 3.02 13.60
C GLN A 151 -14.45 1.95 12.53
N ASP A 152 -13.75 2.31 11.49
CA ASP A 152 -13.41 1.39 10.39
C ASP A 152 -12.57 0.20 10.91
N GLU A 153 -11.65 0.43 11.82
CA GLU A 153 -10.86 -0.64 12.44
C GLU A 153 -11.71 -1.52 13.36
N ARG A 154 -12.69 -0.95 14.07
CA ARG A 154 -13.66 -1.74 14.85
C ARG A 154 -14.54 -2.61 13.95
N ASP A 155 -15.03 -2.03 12.85
CA ASP A 155 -15.86 -2.74 11.88
C ASP A 155 -15.07 -3.81 11.14
N SER A 156 -13.77 -3.56 10.84
CA SER A 156 -12.83 -4.56 10.31
C SER A 156 -12.56 -5.70 11.28
N ALA A 157 -12.37 -5.40 12.56
CA ALA A 157 -12.16 -6.41 13.62
C ALA A 157 -13.40 -7.27 13.82
N GLU A 158 -14.59 -6.67 13.80
CA GLU A 158 -15.87 -7.41 13.90
C GLU A 158 -16.10 -8.27 12.66
N LEU A 159 -15.77 -7.75 11.47
CA LEU A 159 -15.79 -8.53 10.24
C LEU A 159 -14.86 -9.75 10.33
N ALA A 160 -13.67 -9.58 10.90
CA ALA A 160 -12.73 -10.68 11.09
C ALA A 160 -13.32 -11.75 12.02
N ARG A 161 -13.84 -11.36 13.18
CA ARG A 161 -14.51 -12.32 14.10
C ARG A 161 -15.60 -13.09 13.38
N ARG A 162 -16.50 -12.40 12.70
CA ARG A 162 -17.63 -13.02 12.02
C ARG A 162 -17.17 -14.00 10.93
N LEU A 163 -16.28 -13.59 10.04
CA LEU A 163 -15.89 -14.41 8.89
C LEU A 163 -14.96 -15.58 9.28
N LEU A 164 -14.15 -15.42 10.33
CA LEU A 164 -13.25 -16.48 10.79
C LEU A 164 -13.95 -17.52 11.70
N THR A 165 -15.15 -17.21 12.24
CA THR A 165 -15.96 -18.16 13.03
C THR A 165 -17.15 -18.72 12.26
N ASP A 166 -17.38 -18.27 11.01
CA ASP A 166 -18.50 -18.73 10.19
C ASP A 166 -18.26 -20.15 9.67
N GLU A 167 -18.91 -21.12 10.31
CA GLU A 167 -18.86 -22.53 9.93
C GLU A 167 -19.53 -22.84 8.58
N SER A 168 -20.39 -21.94 8.10
CA SER A 168 -21.11 -22.08 6.83
C SER A 168 -20.28 -21.63 5.61
N SER A 169 -19.10 -21.03 5.84
CA SER A 169 -18.26 -20.52 4.78
C SER A 169 -17.77 -21.68 3.86
N PRO A 170 -17.96 -21.59 2.53
CA PRO A 170 -17.56 -22.65 1.62
C PRO A 170 -16.06 -22.92 1.72
N ARG A 171 -15.68 -24.17 1.85
CA ARG A 171 -14.29 -24.62 1.74
C ARG A 171 -14.06 -25.21 0.36
N ASP A 172 -12.93 -24.87 -0.24
CA ASP A 172 -12.61 -25.33 -1.60
C ASP A 172 -12.21 -26.80 -1.67
N THR A 173 -11.83 -27.38 -0.52
CA THR A 173 -11.46 -28.82 -0.43
C THR A 173 -11.90 -29.42 0.89
N PRO A 174 -12.27 -30.73 0.92
CA PRO A 174 -12.43 -31.46 2.15
C PRO A 174 -11.09 -31.49 2.90
N VAL A 175 -11.10 -30.98 4.13
CA VAL A 175 -9.91 -30.96 4.98
C VAL A 175 -9.52 -32.41 5.34
N GLN A 176 -8.40 -32.90 4.79
CA GLN A 176 -7.82 -34.20 5.17
C GLN A 176 -6.97 -34.12 6.44
N ASP A 177 -6.52 -32.92 6.82
CA ASP A 177 -5.71 -32.67 8.00
C ASP A 177 -6.49 -31.78 9.00
N PRO A 178 -6.70 -32.24 10.23
CA PRO A 178 -7.31 -31.43 11.30
C PRO A 178 -6.56 -30.13 11.61
N ALA A 179 -5.25 -30.05 11.28
CA ALA A 179 -4.44 -28.85 11.44
C ALA A 179 -4.78 -27.75 10.43
N THR A 180 -5.43 -28.08 9.30
CA THR A 180 -5.99 -27.14 8.34
C THR A 180 -7.50 -26.91 8.58
N ALA A 181 -8.02 -27.48 9.67
CA ALA A 181 -9.39 -27.31 10.10
C ALA A 181 -9.60 -25.88 10.63
N GLN A 182 -10.76 -25.38 10.34
CA GLN A 182 -11.44 -24.21 10.88
C GLN A 182 -10.70 -23.40 11.95
N TRP A 183 -10.50 -22.11 11.70
CA TRP A 183 -10.01 -21.19 12.71
C TRP A 183 -11.02 -21.12 13.86
N GLY A 184 -10.54 -21.38 15.08
CA GLY A 184 -11.40 -21.30 16.26
C GLY A 184 -11.59 -19.85 16.71
N PRO A 185 -12.50 -19.64 17.69
CA PRO A 185 -12.74 -18.31 18.27
C PRO A 185 -11.46 -17.60 18.73
N ARG A 186 -10.46 -18.35 19.22
CA ARG A 186 -9.17 -17.79 19.66
C ARG A 186 -8.40 -17.12 18.53
N THR A 187 -8.32 -17.74 17.35
CA THR A 187 -7.68 -17.13 16.17
C THR A 187 -8.45 -15.90 15.72
N ALA A 188 -9.79 -15.97 15.68
CA ALA A 188 -10.63 -14.83 15.31
C ALA A 188 -10.47 -13.64 16.27
N ASP A 189 -10.45 -13.90 17.57
CA ASP A 189 -10.22 -12.87 18.59
C ASP A 189 -8.83 -12.27 18.48
N ARG A 190 -7.79 -13.11 18.29
CA ARG A 190 -6.43 -12.63 18.12
C ARG A 190 -6.25 -11.75 16.87
N VAL A 191 -6.84 -12.15 15.74
CA VAL A 191 -6.86 -11.34 14.53
C VAL A 191 -7.54 -10.00 14.78
N ALA A 192 -8.68 -10.00 15.42
CA ALA A 192 -9.41 -8.78 15.75
C ALA A 192 -8.64 -7.85 16.71
N GLU A 193 -7.94 -8.40 17.70
CA GLU A 193 -7.03 -7.63 18.58
C GLU A 193 -5.93 -6.94 17.77
N LEU A 194 -5.27 -7.67 16.86
CA LEU A 194 -4.24 -7.12 15.98
C LEU A 194 -4.78 -6.01 15.08
N VAL A 195 -5.97 -6.21 14.50
CA VAL A 195 -6.64 -5.18 13.69
C VAL A 195 -6.91 -3.92 14.50
N LEU A 196 -7.41 -4.04 15.73
CA LEU A 196 -7.72 -2.89 16.57
C LEU A 196 -6.49 -2.05 16.94
N VAL A 197 -5.30 -2.63 16.93
CA VAL A 197 -4.05 -1.89 17.22
C VAL A 197 -3.75 -0.86 16.14
N THR A 198 -4.15 -1.09 14.88
CA THR A 198 -3.89 -0.14 13.78
C THR A 198 -4.67 1.17 13.94
N ALA A 199 -5.76 1.19 14.71
CA ALA A 199 -6.50 2.42 15.01
C ALA A 199 -5.67 3.51 15.71
N HIS A 200 -4.64 3.12 16.46
CA HIS A 200 -3.81 4.05 17.23
C HIS A 200 -2.31 3.86 17.04
N HIS A 201 -1.88 2.82 16.33
CA HIS A 201 -0.48 2.47 16.03
C HIS A 201 0.42 2.41 17.29
N ARG A 202 -0.11 1.92 18.41
CA ARG A 202 0.62 1.80 19.69
C ARG A 202 0.54 0.38 20.21
N PRO A 203 1.31 -0.55 19.62
CA PRO A 203 1.33 -1.93 20.06
C PRO A 203 2.00 -2.05 21.44
N GLY A 204 1.61 -3.06 22.19
CA GLY A 204 2.34 -3.44 23.39
C GLY A 204 3.76 -3.91 23.03
N PRO A 205 4.81 -3.47 23.72
CA PRO A 205 6.20 -3.75 23.32
C PRO A 205 6.56 -5.24 23.35
N ALA A 206 5.81 -6.07 24.09
CA ALA A 206 5.97 -7.51 24.13
C ALA A 206 5.16 -8.25 23.05
N ASP A 207 4.25 -7.57 22.36
CA ASP A 207 3.41 -8.14 21.31
C ASP A 207 4.09 -7.99 19.96
N ARG A 208 4.89 -9.00 19.61
CA ARG A 208 5.67 -8.97 18.37
C ARG A 208 4.80 -8.86 17.13
N ASP A 209 3.69 -9.59 17.05
CA ASP A 209 2.84 -9.57 15.86
C ASP A 209 2.15 -8.21 15.70
N ALA A 210 1.72 -7.59 16.80
CA ALA A 210 1.17 -6.24 16.77
C ALA A 210 2.22 -5.20 16.34
N CYS A 211 3.47 -5.32 16.82
CA CYS A 211 4.58 -4.48 16.37
C CYS A 211 4.82 -4.62 14.87
N LEU A 212 4.92 -5.85 14.38
CA LEU A 212 5.17 -6.12 12.96
C LEU A 212 4.03 -5.63 12.06
N LEU A 213 2.77 -5.77 12.48
CA LEU A 213 1.62 -5.28 11.71
C LEU A 213 1.64 -3.75 11.60
N VAL A 214 1.83 -3.06 12.72
CA VAL A 214 1.90 -1.59 12.75
C VAL A 214 3.08 -1.08 11.93
N ASP A 215 4.24 -1.71 12.05
CA ASP A 215 5.43 -1.33 11.30
C ASP A 215 5.24 -1.55 9.80
N ALA A 216 4.60 -2.65 9.41
CA ALA A 216 4.31 -2.94 8.01
C ALA A 216 3.29 -1.94 7.42
N ASP A 217 2.25 -1.60 8.16
CA ASP A 217 1.24 -0.63 7.78
C ASP A 217 1.84 0.78 7.58
N LEU A 218 2.65 1.23 8.54
CA LEU A 218 3.33 2.52 8.48
C LEU A 218 4.55 2.55 7.54
N SER A 219 4.95 1.43 6.92
CA SER A 219 6.16 1.33 6.10
C SER A 219 6.21 2.34 4.95
N VAL A 220 5.06 2.76 4.41
CA VAL A 220 4.94 3.77 3.36
C VAL A 220 5.54 5.12 3.77
N LEU A 221 5.50 5.46 5.06
CA LEU A 221 6.08 6.70 5.58
C LEU A 221 7.60 6.76 5.36
N GLY A 222 8.27 5.59 5.43
CA GLY A 222 9.71 5.43 5.19
C GLY A 222 10.08 5.13 3.74
N GLY A 223 9.17 5.29 2.79
CA GLY A 223 9.43 5.19 1.37
C GLY A 223 10.36 6.28 0.84
N SER A 224 10.79 6.17 -0.44
CA SER A 224 11.50 7.26 -1.11
C SER A 224 10.63 8.52 -1.19
N ALA A 225 11.23 9.67 -1.51
CA ALA A 225 10.48 10.92 -1.65
C ALA A 225 9.34 10.78 -2.68
N GLU A 226 9.58 10.09 -3.79
CA GLU A 226 8.61 9.87 -4.86
C GLU A 226 7.51 8.89 -4.42
N GLU A 227 7.84 7.86 -3.65
CA GLU A 227 6.86 6.93 -3.09
C GLU A 227 5.97 7.63 -2.08
N TYR A 228 6.54 8.48 -1.24
CA TYR A 228 5.80 9.28 -0.28
C TYR A 228 4.87 10.30 -0.96
N GLU A 229 5.32 10.97 -2.04
CA GLU A 229 4.45 11.86 -2.82
C GLU A 229 3.28 11.12 -3.48
N ARG A 230 3.52 9.91 -4.01
CA ARG A 230 2.42 9.08 -4.53
C ARG A 230 1.41 8.72 -3.45
N TYR A 231 1.89 8.37 -2.26
CA TYR A 231 1.07 8.11 -1.09
C TYR A 231 0.22 9.34 -0.73
N ARG A 232 0.84 10.52 -0.57
CA ARG A 232 0.13 11.77 -0.27
C ARG A 232 -0.96 12.09 -1.31
N ALA A 233 -0.61 11.97 -2.58
CA ALA A 233 -1.55 12.21 -3.67
C ALA A 233 -2.71 11.21 -3.66
N ALA A 234 -2.46 9.94 -3.35
CA ALA A 234 -3.51 8.93 -3.24
C ALA A 234 -4.44 9.20 -2.06
N VAL A 235 -3.90 9.52 -0.88
CA VAL A 235 -4.69 9.93 0.29
C VAL A 235 -5.53 11.17 -0.04
N ARG A 236 -4.96 12.18 -0.71
CA ARG A 236 -5.73 13.38 -1.08
C ARG A 236 -6.88 13.06 -2.03
N ARG A 237 -6.70 12.13 -2.98
CA ARG A 237 -7.79 11.71 -3.89
C ARG A 237 -8.86 10.94 -3.15
N GLU A 238 -8.49 10.04 -2.24
CA GLU A 238 -9.43 9.27 -1.43
C GLU A 238 -10.34 10.17 -0.60
N TYR A 239 -9.78 11.25 -0.06
CA TYR A 239 -10.53 12.29 0.66
C TYR A 239 -10.89 13.50 -0.21
N ALA A 240 -11.06 13.33 -1.54
CA ALA A 240 -11.41 14.44 -2.46
C ALA A 240 -12.72 15.14 -2.10
N HIS A 241 -13.63 14.44 -1.44
CA HIS A 241 -14.91 14.98 -0.95
C HIS A 241 -14.74 15.94 0.24
N VAL A 242 -13.59 15.94 0.92
CA VAL A 242 -13.29 16.83 2.05
C VAL A 242 -12.71 18.14 1.51
N PRO A 243 -13.28 19.33 1.87
CA PRO A 243 -12.73 20.61 1.46
C PRO A 243 -11.26 20.78 1.90
N GLU A 244 -10.47 21.42 1.02
CA GLU A 244 -9.00 21.51 1.20
C GLU A 244 -8.56 22.03 2.58
N PRO A 245 -9.14 23.12 3.15
CA PRO A 245 -8.72 23.59 4.46
C PRO A 245 -8.96 22.59 5.58
N GLN A 246 -10.09 21.85 5.51
CA GLN A 246 -10.43 20.82 6.51
C GLN A 246 -9.51 19.60 6.37
N PHE A 247 -9.25 19.17 5.13
CA PHE A 247 -8.30 18.08 4.85
C PHE A 247 -6.91 18.41 5.40
N ARG A 248 -6.39 19.61 5.10
CA ARG A 248 -5.06 20.06 5.57
C ARG A 248 -4.97 20.08 7.09
N ALA A 249 -6.00 20.59 7.78
CA ALA A 249 -6.03 20.63 9.23
C ALA A 249 -6.04 19.23 9.85
N ALA A 250 -6.91 18.33 9.36
CA ALA A 250 -6.96 16.95 9.83
C ALA A 250 -5.67 16.19 9.52
N ARG A 251 -5.10 16.37 8.33
CA ARG A 251 -3.83 15.76 7.95
C ARG A 251 -2.69 16.22 8.83
N ALA A 252 -2.58 17.51 9.11
CA ALA A 252 -1.57 18.06 10.01
C ALA A 252 -1.69 17.48 11.44
N GLU A 253 -2.91 17.28 11.94
CA GLU A 253 -3.14 16.66 13.23
C GLU A 253 -2.65 15.21 13.28
N VAL A 254 -2.95 14.41 12.26
CA VAL A 254 -2.46 13.03 12.12
C VAL A 254 -0.93 13.00 12.12
N LEU A 255 -0.29 13.83 11.27
CA LEU A 255 1.18 13.88 11.18
C LEU A 255 1.81 14.33 12.49
N ALA A 256 1.25 15.34 13.16
CA ALA A 256 1.71 15.80 14.47
C ALA A 256 1.57 14.69 15.54
N GLY A 257 0.52 13.86 15.44
CA GLY A 257 0.35 12.68 16.28
C GLY A 257 1.50 11.67 16.12
N LEU A 258 1.85 11.38 14.88
CA LEU A 258 2.96 10.48 14.52
C LEU A 258 4.32 11.07 14.95
N GLN A 259 4.57 12.36 14.71
CA GLN A 259 5.81 13.02 15.09
C GLN A 259 6.06 13.04 16.63
N ARG A 260 5.00 13.10 17.43
CA ARG A 260 5.10 13.04 18.90
C ARG A 260 5.50 11.67 19.43
N ALA A 261 5.35 10.61 18.64
CA ALA A 261 5.78 9.29 19.07
C ALA A 261 7.31 9.23 19.19
N PRO A 262 7.88 8.69 20.29
CA PRO A 262 9.33 8.56 20.47
C PRO A 262 9.97 7.75 19.33
N ARG A 263 9.26 6.78 18.81
CA ARG A 263 9.59 5.99 17.63
C ARG A 263 8.33 5.76 16.81
N LEU A 264 8.47 5.76 15.50
CA LEU A 264 7.40 5.38 14.57
C LEU A 264 7.32 3.86 14.41
N PHE A 265 8.47 3.20 14.41
CA PHE A 265 8.61 1.77 14.21
C PHE A 265 9.12 1.07 15.47
N HIS A 266 8.72 -0.18 15.65
CA HIS A 266 8.92 -0.97 16.87
C HIS A 266 9.95 -2.07 16.69
N ASP A 267 9.91 -2.79 15.55
CA ASP A 267 10.90 -3.81 15.20
C ASP A 267 12.24 -3.16 14.82
N PRO A 268 13.39 -3.67 15.32
CA PRO A 268 14.70 -3.11 14.99
C PRO A 268 14.99 -2.99 13.50
N ARG A 269 14.55 -3.94 12.67
CA ARG A 269 14.68 -3.87 11.22
C ARG A 269 13.83 -2.76 10.62
N ALA A 270 12.59 -2.60 11.08
CA ALA A 270 11.72 -1.53 10.61
C ALA A 270 12.32 -0.16 10.94
N VAL A 271 12.89 0.02 12.14
CA VAL A 271 13.63 1.22 12.53
C VAL A 271 14.80 1.48 11.58
N GLU A 272 15.64 0.46 11.32
CA GLU A 272 16.77 0.59 10.40
C GLU A 272 16.33 0.94 8.98
N LEU A 273 15.29 0.29 8.48
CA LEU A 273 14.82 0.46 7.11
C LEU A 273 14.11 1.79 6.88
N TRP A 274 13.31 2.27 7.85
CA TRP A 274 12.29 3.28 7.57
C TRP A 274 12.30 4.51 8.48
N GLU A 275 12.73 4.42 9.76
CA GLU A 275 12.56 5.50 10.76
C GLU A 275 13.10 6.85 10.28
N ALA A 276 14.34 6.90 9.82
CA ALA A 276 14.99 8.16 9.44
C ALA A 276 14.29 8.82 8.25
N ARG A 277 13.93 8.02 7.22
CA ARG A 277 13.22 8.55 6.04
C ARG A 277 11.79 8.95 6.39
N ALA A 278 11.10 8.18 7.23
CA ALA A 278 9.76 8.52 7.68
C ALA A 278 9.74 9.86 8.40
N ARG A 279 10.65 10.09 9.33
CA ARG A 279 10.79 11.39 10.02
C ARG A 279 11.00 12.53 9.03
N HIS A 280 11.94 12.36 8.10
CA HIS A 280 12.20 13.37 7.08
C HIS A 280 10.98 13.67 6.19
N ASN A 281 10.24 12.63 5.75
CA ASN A 281 9.05 12.78 4.94
C ASN A 281 7.93 13.50 5.70
N LEU A 282 7.70 13.14 6.96
CA LEU A 282 6.71 13.78 7.82
C LEU A 282 7.04 15.26 8.06
N ASP A 283 8.31 15.58 8.35
CA ASP A 283 8.75 16.97 8.57
C ASP A 283 8.53 17.82 7.33
N ARG A 284 8.88 17.30 6.16
CA ARG A 284 8.68 17.99 4.88
C ARG A 284 7.21 18.27 4.61
N GLU A 285 6.33 17.27 4.77
CA GLU A 285 4.88 17.46 4.56
C GLU A 285 4.30 18.45 5.57
N MET A 286 4.72 18.40 6.84
CA MET A 286 4.27 19.37 7.85
C MET A 286 4.63 20.81 7.49
N VAL A 287 5.85 21.06 7.00
CA VAL A 287 6.25 22.39 6.51
C VAL A 287 5.34 22.86 5.38
N GLU A 288 5.03 22.01 4.40
CA GLU A 288 4.15 22.36 3.28
C GLU A 288 2.70 22.59 3.72
N LEU A 289 2.19 21.82 4.69
CA LEU A 289 0.85 22.01 5.24
C LEU A 289 0.71 23.34 6.00
N THR A 290 1.78 23.80 6.64
CA THR A 290 1.77 25.03 7.46
C THR A 290 2.16 26.29 6.69
N ALA A 291 2.94 26.17 5.60
CA ALA A 291 3.43 27.32 4.82
C ALA A 291 2.37 28.03 3.96
N SER A 292 1.16 27.48 3.83
CA SER A 292 0.10 27.99 2.96
C SER A 292 -1.11 28.57 3.73
N VAL A 293 -0.88 29.08 4.94
CA VAL A 293 -1.88 29.79 5.76
C VAL A 293 -1.68 31.29 5.69
#